data_15957bdf61f5063315da0435f74fef82
#
_entry.id   15957bdf61f5063315da0435f74fef82
#
_cell.length_a   1.000
_cell.length_b   1.000
_cell.length_c   1.000
_cell.angle_alpha   90.00
_cell.angle_beta   90.00
_cell.angle_gamma   90.00
#
_symmetry.space_group_name_H-M   'P 1'
#
loop_
_entity.id
_entity.type
_entity.pdbx_description
1 polymer ?
#
loop_
_entity_poly.entity_id
_entity_poly.type
_entity_poly.pdbx_seq_one_letter_code
_entity_poly.pdbx_strand_id
1 'polypeptide(L)'
;MIVGWPGIGNVGIITVETLRQAVQAEELGEIEPWDFFYPNKVVIHGGILTDMGFPGSKFYFKRMAKRDLLFFTGEEQPATRESVYAEGKRAYEMANLVLDVAQKFSCRRIFTSGAAIAITHHSLQPKVWAVANQQALLSDLRRYDNTIFMSEVEGKGNQGSITGLNGLLIGVAKRRDIDGICLMGEIPDYLSRMPFPYPKASKAVLETLVKIIGINIAKNTLDDMIMQMEAVVNNVYQQFPQDIRERLEQRKNASQTKQESISEEDEQWFKEHIDEFFNKDKGI
;
A
#
# COMPACT_ATOMS: atom_id res chain seq x y z
N MET A 1 -8.03 5.94 13.04
CA MET A 1 -8.25 6.31 11.62
C MET A 1 -7.51 5.33 10.73
N ILE A 2 -8.06 5.01 9.56
CA ILE A 2 -7.47 4.10 8.56
C ILE A 2 -7.31 4.89 7.26
N VAL A 3 -6.11 4.89 6.70
CA VAL A 3 -5.72 5.84 5.65
C VAL A 3 -5.11 5.11 4.46
N GLY A 4 -5.52 5.46 3.23
CA GLY A 4 -5.03 4.87 2.00
C GLY A 4 -4.89 5.85 0.85
N TRP A 5 -3.78 5.69 0.11
CA TRP A 5 -3.50 6.37 -1.15
C TRP A 5 -3.09 5.36 -2.23
N PRO A 6 -3.21 5.72 -3.52
CA PRO A 6 -2.58 4.96 -4.59
C PRO A 6 -1.06 4.85 -4.41
N GLY A 7 -0.53 3.72 -4.80
CA GLY A 7 0.90 3.40 -4.76
C GLY A 7 1.17 2.10 -5.49
N ILE A 8 2.31 1.47 -5.25
CA ILE A 8 2.70 0.23 -5.92
C ILE A 8 1.58 -0.81 -5.77
N GLY A 9 1.13 -1.36 -6.92
CA GLY A 9 0.05 -2.34 -6.98
C GLY A 9 -1.28 -1.88 -6.36
N ASN A 10 -1.44 -0.59 -6.08
CA ASN A 10 -2.62 -0.02 -5.40
C ASN A 10 -2.98 -0.73 -4.08
N VAL A 11 -2.02 -1.38 -3.42
CA VAL A 11 -2.26 -2.20 -2.23
C VAL A 11 -2.96 -1.40 -1.13
N GLY A 12 -2.46 -0.19 -0.84
CA GLY A 12 -3.00 0.66 0.22
C GLY A 12 -4.44 1.07 -0.04
N ILE A 13 -4.69 1.66 -1.19
CA ILE A 13 -6.03 2.18 -1.52
C ILE A 13 -7.07 1.04 -1.63
N ILE A 14 -6.72 -0.08 -2.25
CA ILE A 14 -7.62 -1.25 -2.36
C ILE A 14 -7.97 -1.77 -0.96
N THR A 15 -6.99 -1.90 -0.06
CA THR A 15 -7.22 -2.34 1.32
C THR A 15 -8.23 -1.44 2.03
N VAL A 16 -8.01 -0.13 1.97
CA VAL A 16 -8.82 0.84 2.72
C VAL A 16 -10.21 0.99 2.14
N GLU A 17 -10.33 1.11 0.82
CA GLU A 17 -11.60 1.19 0.12
C GLU A 17 -12.45 -0.07 0.32
N THR A 18 -11.84 -1.25 0.23
CA THR A 18 -12.53 -2.52 0.50
C THR A 18 -13.10 -2.56 1.92
N LEU A 19 -12.31 -2.17 2.91
CA LEU A 19 -12.76 -2.14 4.30
C LEU A 19 -13.87 -1.11 4.51
N ARG A 20 -13.69 0.12 3.97
CA ARG A 20 -14.66 1.20 4.02
C ARG A 20 -16.03 0.77 3.47
N GLN A 21 -16.03 0.13 2.30
CA GLN A 21 -17.25 -0.38 1.66
C GLN A 21 -17.87 -1.53 2.46
N ALA A 22 -17.05 -2.48 2.93
CA ALA A 22 -17.54 -3.62 3.71
C ALA A 22 -18.25 -3.21 5.01
N VAL A 23 -17.78 -2.14 5.64
CA VAL A 23 -18.44 -1.60 6.86
C VAL A 23 -19.49 -0.54 6.53
N GLN A 24 -19.68 -0.18 5.26
CA GLN A 24 -20.62 0.86 4.80
C GLN A 24 -20.36 2.19 5.53
N ALA A 25 -19.13 2.68 5.48
CA ALA A 25 -18.80 3.98 6.04
C ALA A 25 -19.35 5.11 5.16
N GLU A 26 -19.96 6.11 5.80
CA GLU A 26 -20.58 7.25 5.14
C GLU A 26 -19.58 8.38 4.93
N GLU A 27 -19.71 9.13 3.84
CA GLU A 27 -18.88 10.28 3.56
C GLU A 27 -19.09 11.37 4.63
N LEU A 28 -18.00 11.89 5.15
CA LEU A 28 -17.98 12.89 6.23
C LEU A 28 -17.60 14.27 5.71
N GLY A 29 -16.75 14.34 4.69
CA GLY A 29 -16.24 15.56 4.09
C GLY A 29 -14.96 15.30 3.31
N GLU A 30 -14.37 16.37 2.79
CA GLU A 30 -13.17 16.29 1.95
C GLU A 30 -12.17 17.40 2.26
N ILE A 31 -10.93 17.22 1.79
CA ILE A 31 -9.92 18.28 1.78
C ILE A 31 -10.03 19.02 0.45
N GLU A 32 -10.14 20.35 0.51
CA GLU A 32 -10.12 21.20 -0.67
C GLU A 32 -8.85 20.99 -1.48
N PRO A 33 -8.94 20.74 -2.78
CA PRO A 33 -7.80 20.25 -3.58
C PRO A 33 -6.81 21.35 -4.00
N TRP A 34 -7.22 22.63 -3.99
CA TRP A 34 -6.53 23.77 -4.63
C TRP A 34 -5.07 23.94 -4.22
N ASP A 35 -4.74 23.65 -2.96
CA ASP A 35 -3.38 23.82 -2.43
C ASP A 35 -2.49 22.58 -2.72
N PHE A 36 -3.09 21.44 -3.08
CA PHE A 36 -2.41 20.16 -3.20
C PHE A 36 -2.25 19.69 -4.62
N PHE A 37 -3.26 19.92 -5.47
CA PHE A 37 -3.34 19.35 -6.80
C PHE A 37 -3.59 20.41 -7.87
N TYR A 38 -3.28 20.03 -9.09
CA TYR A 38 -3.72 20.74 -10.29
C TYR A 38 -4.94 20.04 -10.87
N PRO A 39 -5.86 20.78 -11.52
CA PRO A 39 -6.98 20.15 -12.21
C PRO A 39 -6.46 19.26 -13.34
N ASN A 40 -6.96 18.03 -13.39
CA ASN A 40 -6.57 17.05 -14.40
C ASN A 40 -7.52 17.02 -15.60
N LYS A 41 -8.70 17.65 -15.48
CA LYS A 41 -9.71 17.78 -16.52
C LYS A 41 -10.63 18.96 -16.26
N VAL A 42 -11.36 19.36 -17.29
CA VAL A 42 -12.52 20.25 -17.17
C VAL A 42 -13.80 19.42 -17.42
N VAL A 43 -14.86 19.68 -16.67
CA VAL A 43 -16.14 19.00 -16.78
C VAL A 43 -17.10 19.84 -17.61
N ILE A 44 -17.65 19.27 -18.68
CA ILE A 44 -18.62 19.91 -19.56
C ILE A 44 -19.95 19.18 -19.45
N HIS A 45 -21.01 19.94 -19.17
CA HIS A 45 -22.38 19.42 -19.19
C HIS A 45 -23.24 20.29 -20.09
N GLY A 46 -23.94 19.65 -21.06
CA GLY A 46 -24.80 20.36 -22.00
C GLY A 46 -24.08 21.42 -22.85
N GLY A 47 -22.77 21.25 -23.12
CA GLY A 47 -21.95 22.20 -23.87
C GLY A 47 -21.42 23.39 -23.06
N ILE A 48 -21.68 23.41 -21.75
CA ILE A 48 -21.22 24.45 -20.82
C ILE A 48 -20.18 23.85 -19.89
N LEU A 49 -19.07 24.57 -19.68
CA LEU A 49 -18.06 24.21 -18.66
C LEU A 49 -18.69 24.43 -17.28
N THR A 50 -18.80 23.36 -16.50
CA THR A 50 -19.47 23.38 -15.20
C THR A 50 -18.48 23.29 -14.04
N ASP A 51 -17.32 22.64 -14.22
CA ASP A 51 -16.36 22.44 -13.14
C ASP A 51 -14.97 22.09 -13.65
N MET A 52 -13.99 22.13 -12.76
CA MET A 52 -12.66 21.57 -12.96
C MET A 52 -12.49 20.31 -12.11
N GLY A 53 -12.09 19.20 -12.74
CA GLY A 53 -11.88 17.93 -12.03
C GLY A 53 -10.52 17.90 -11.34
N PHE A 54 -10.54 17.70 -10.03
CA PHE A 54 -9.37 17.49 -9.20
C PHE A 54 -9.38 16.08 -8.60
N PRO A 55 -8.22 15.55 -8.19
CA PRO A 55 -8.18 14.34 -7.38
C PRO A 55 -8.89 14.54 -6.03
N GLY A 56 -9.79 13.62 -5.69
CA GLY A 56 -10.52 13.64 -4.43
C GLY A 56 -9.65 13.24 -3.23
N SER A 57 -9.91 13.85 -2.09
CA SER A 57 -9.29 13.56 -0.78
C SER A 57 -10.35 13.56 0.29
N LYS A 58 -10.93 12.38 0.58
CA LYS A 58 -12.19 12.25 1.30
C LYS A 58 -12.08 11.53 2.63
N PHE A 59 -12.86 12.00 3.59
CA PHE A 59 -13.06 11.35 4.89
C PHE A 59 -14.38 10.61 4.92
N TYR A 60 -14.39 9.46 5.61
CA TYR A 60 -15.60 8.68 5.85
C TYR A 60 -15.65 8.24 7.30
N PHE A 61 -16.84 8.02 7.80
CA PHE A 61 -17.07 7.65 9.20
C PHE A 61 -18.02 6.47 9.30
N LYS A 62 -17.75 5.58 10.27
CA LYS A 62 -18.64 4.50 10.66
C LYS A 62 -18.70 4.37 12.16
N ARG A 63 -19.89 4.51 12.70
CA ARG A 63 -20.14 4.18 14.11
C ARG A 63 -20.29 2.68 14.28
N MET A 64 -19.59 2.12 15.25
CA MET A 64 -19.64 0.71 15.58
C MET A 64 -19.79 0.50 17.10
N ALA A 65 -20.25 -0.69 17.52
CA ALA A 65 -20.59 -0.97 18.91
C ALA A 65 -19.43 -0.81 19.90
N LYS A 66 -18.20 -1.13 19.49
CA LYS A 66 -17.02 -1.09 20.39
C LYS A 66 -16.10 0.10 20.17
N ARG A 67 -16.05 0.61 18.96
CA ARG A 67 -15.17 1.74 18.55
C ARG A 67 -15.65 2.30 17.22
N ASP A 68 -15.57 3.59 17.05
CA ASP A 68 -15.85 4.23 15.78
C ASP A 68 -14.65 4.07 14.83
N LEU A 69 -14.93 4.07 13.53
CA LEU A 69 -13.94 4.03 12.48
C LEU A 69 -14.00 5.33 11.67
N LEU A 70 -12.85 5.94 11.50
CA LEU A 70 -12.65 7.07 10.61
C LEU A 70 -11.74 6.62 9.48
N PHE A 71 -12.10 6.89 8.24
CA PHE A 71 -11.33 6.58 7.05
C PHE A 71 -10.90 7.85 6.36
N PHE A 72 -9.77 7.78 5.69
CA PHE A 72 -9.35 8.76 4.71
C PHE A 72 -8.85 8.05 3.46
N THR A 73 -9.29 8.50 2.30
CA THR A 73 -8.81 8.01 1.00
C THR A 73 -8.48 9.19 0.10
N GLY A 74 -7.32 9.14 -0.55
CA GLY A 74 -6.94 10.08 -1.58
C GLY A 74 -6.84 9.39 -2.94
N GLU A 75 -7.33 10.03 -4.00
CA GLU A 75 -7.22 9.52 -5.37
C GLU A 75 -5.80 9.69 -5.92
N GLU A 76 -5.06 10.67 -5.44
CA GLU A 76 -3.65 10.91 -5.76
C GLU A 76 -2.87 11.32 -4.51
N GLN A 77 -1.54 11.21 -4.57
CA GLN A 77 -0.64 11.78 -3.57
C GLN A 77 -0.12 13.13 -4.09
N PRO A 78 -0.03 14.18 -3.25
CA PRO A 78 0.64 15.42 -3.64
C PRO A 78 2.11 15.14 -3.96
N ALA A 79 2.45 15.11 -5.23
CA ALA A 79 3.79 14.82 -5.73
C ALA A 79 4.38 16.04 -6.44
N THR A 80 5.71 16.10 -6.55
CA THR A 80 6.39 17.04 -7.42
C THR A 80 6.46 16.47 -8.84
N ARG A 81 6.84 17.31 -9.83
CA ARG A 81 7.03 16.85 -11.22
C ARG A 81 8.13 15.78 -11.37
N GLU A 82 9.02 15.69 -10.40
CA GLU A 82 10.21 14.84 -10.43
C GLU A 82 10.03 13.55 -9.63
N SER A 83 9.00 13.47 -8.79
CA SER A 83 8.77 12.30 -7.91
C SER A 83 7.38 11.70 -8.13
N VAL A 84 7.33 10.37 -8.18
CA VAL A 84 6.08 9.59 -8.23
C VAL A 84 5.41 9.55 -6.85
N TYR A 85 6.17 9.77 -5.79
CA TYR A 85 5.69 9.73 -4.42
C TYR A 85 5.52 11.13 -3.83
N ALA A 86 4.58 11.26 -2.90
CA ALA A 86 4.37 12.49 -2.17
C ALA A 86 5.64 12.90 -1.39
N GLU A 87 6.10 14.10 -1.64
CA GLU A 87 7.23 14.70 -0.95
C GLU A 87 7.10 16.22 -0.86
N GLY A 88 7.97 16.82 -0.06
CA GLY A 88 8.04 18.26 0.10
C GLY A 88 6.90 18.84 0.91
N LYS A 89 6.71 20.17 0.76
CA LYS A 89 5.81 20.97 1.60
C LYS A 89 4.35 20.51 1.51
N ARG A 90 3.84 20.28 0.31
CA ARG A 90 2.43 19.89 0.09
C ARG A 90 2.10 18.54 0.73
N ALA A 91 3.00 17.57 0.61
CA ALA A 91 2.83 16.27 1.25
C ALA A 91 2.81 16.38 2.77
N TYR A 92 3.70 17.21 3.33
CA TYR A 92 3.74 17.47 4.77
C TYR A 92 2.47 18.18 5.25
N GLU A 93 1.96 19.18 4.51
CA GLU A 93 0.71 19.86 4.80
C GLU A 93 -0.50 18.91 4.75
N MET A 94 -0.58 18.07 3.72
CA MET A 94 -1.61 17.03 3.60
C MET A 94 -1.60 16.10 4.82
N ALA A 95 -0.42 15.60 5.21
CA ALA A 95 -0.28 14.73 6.38
C ALA A 95 -0.75 15.44 7.66
N ASN A 96 -0.44 16.74 7.83
CA ASN A 96 -0.91 17.51 8.97
C ASN A 96 -2.42 17.68 8.99
N LEU A 97 -3.05 18.04 7.86
CA LEU A 97 -4.52 18.18 7.78
C LEU A 97 -5.23 16.86 8.10
N VAL A 98 -4.75 15.74 7.56
CA VAL A 98 -5.31 14.42 7.90
C VAL A 98 -5.22 14.14 9.39
N LEU A 99 -4.11 14.48 10.04
CA LEU A 99 -3.94 14.29 11.48
C LEU A 99 -4.73 15.31 12.31
N ASP A 100 -4.96 16.53 11.83
CA ASP A 100 -5.82 17.50 12.49
C ASP A 100 -7.26 16.99 12.60
N VAL A 101 -7.77 16.37 11.53
CA VAL A 101 -9.07 15.69 11.54
C VAL A 101 -9.04 14.49 12.48
N ALA A 102 -7.98 13.68 12.46
CA ALA A 102 -7.83 12.57 13.40
C ALA A 102 -7.89 13.02 14.85
N GLN A 103 -7.21 14.10 15.21
CA GLN A 103 -7.21 14.67 16.56
C GLN A 103 -8.59 15.23 16.93
N LYS A 104 -9.25 15.94 16.01
CA LYS A 104 -10.60 16.46 16.21
C LYS A 104 -11.61 15.36 16.52
N PHE A 105 -11.44 14.17 15.92
CA PHE A 105 -12.24 12.99 16.22
C PHE A 105 -11.66 12.11 17.34
N SER A 106 -10.67 12.59 18.06
CA SER A 106 -10.02 11.86 19.17
C SER A 106 -9.52 10.47 18.76
N CYS A 107 -9.01 10.33 17.53
CA CYS A 107 -8.44 9.08 17.06
C CYS A 107 -7.17 8.74 17.85
N ARG A 108 -7.18 7.60 18.53
CA ARG A 108 -6.02 7.15 19.31
C ARG A 108 -4.93 6.52 18.44
N ARG A 109 -5.32 5.97 17.28
CA ARG A 109 -4.40 5.23 16.41
C ARG A 109 -4.66 5.47 14.94
N ILE A 110 -3.58 5.63 14.19
CA ILE A 110 -3.58 5.77 12.75
C ILE A 110 -3.04 4.48 12.13
N PHE A 111 -3.74 3.97 11.13
CA PHE A 111 -3.26 2.88 10.27
C PHE A 111 -3.05 3.41 8.86
N THR A 112 -1.87 3.19 8.30
CA THR A 112 -1.61 3.37 6.87
C THR A 112 -1.38 2.02 6.21
N SER A 113 -1.63 1.94 4.91
CA SER A 113 -1.49 0.73 4.14
C SER A 113 -0.75 0.98 2.85
N GLY A 114 0.08 0.02 2.43
CA GLY A 114 0.87 0.13 1.20
C GLY A 114 1.46 -1.21 0.76
N ALA A 115 2.47 -1.13 -0.11
CA ALA A 115 3.20 -2.30 -0.60
C ALA A 115 4.64 -2.32 -0.07
N ALA A 116 5.16 -3.52 0.18
CA ALA A 116 6.58 -3.79 0.38
C ALA A 116 7.09 -4.63 -0.79
N ILE A 117 8.09 -4.13 -1.49
CA ILE A 117 8.78 -4.90 -2.54
C ILE A 117 9.62 -5.97 -1.86
N ALA A 118 9.38 -7.23 -2.21
CA ALA A 118 10.04 -8.37 -1.61
C ALA A 118 10.56 -9.35 -2.67
N ILE A 119 11.65 -10.03 -2.34
CA ILE A 119 12.18 -11.13 -3.15
C ILE A 119 11.30 -12.36 -2.86
N THR A 120 10.20 -12.46 -3.57
CA THR A 120 9.19 -13.51 -3.39
C THR A 120 8.62 -13.94 -4.74
N HIS A 121 7.88 -15.04 -4.77
CA HIS A 121 7.22 -15.51 -5.99
C HIS A 121 5.71 -15.20 -5.94
N HIS A 122 5.12 -14.79 -7.06
CA HIS A 122 3.70 -14.39 -7.15
C HIS A 122 2.71 -15.50 -6.75
N SER A 123 3.10 -16.78 -6.85
CA SER A 123 2.25 -17.90 -6.43
C SER A 123 2.19 -18.08 -4.90
N LEU A 124 3.13 -17.50 -4.16
CA LEU A 124 3.15 -17.57 -2.69
C LEU A 124 2.13 -16.61 -2.09
N GLN A 125 1.74 -16.88 -0.84
CA GLN A 125 0.89 -15.96 -0.10
C GLN A 125 1.72 -14.76 0.40
N PRO A 126 1.29 -13.52 0.09
CA PRO A 126 1.99 -12.33 0.56
C PRO A 126 2.01 -12.26 2.09
N LYS A 127 3.15 -11.95 2.65
CA LYS A 127 3.26 -11.56 4.06
C LYS A 127 3.00 -10.06 4.22
N VAL A 128 2.83 -9.62 5.45
CA VAL A 128 2.54 -8.23 5.79
C VAL A 128 3.68 -7.68 6.63
N TRP A 129 4.40 -6.71 6.07
CA TRP A 129 5.42 -5.98 6.79
C TRP A 129 4.77 -4.97 7.70
N ALA A 130 5.06 -5.05 8.99
CA ALA A 130 4.49 -4.21 10.01
C ALA A 130 5.54 -3.24 10.56
N VAL A 131 5.23 -1.96 10.51
CA VAL A 131 6.04 -0.89 11.09
C VAL A 131 5.18 -0.09 12.04
N ALA A 132 5.70 0.21 13.23
CA ALA A 132 5.02 1.02 14.22
C ALA A 132 5.91 2.19 14.67
N ASN A 133 5.30 3.29 15.06
CA ASN A 133 6.03 4.45 15.56
C ASN A 133 6.40 4.36 17.05
N GLN A 134 5.95 3.29 17.75
CA GLN A 134 6.28 3.01 19.14
C GLN A 134 6.57 1.51 19.36
N GLN A 135 7.53 1.20 20.22
CA GLN A 135 7.96 -0.18 20.50
C GLN A 135 6.83 -1.05 21.08
N ALA A 136 5.97 -0.49 21.94
CA ALA A 136 4.85 -1.22 22.53
C ALA A 136 3.87 -1.74 21.46
N LEU A 137 3.58 -0.92 20.44
CA LEU A 137 2.72 -1.31 19.33
C LEU A 137 3.34 -2.43 18.49
N LEU A 138 4.66 -2.36 18.28
CA LEU A 138 5.38 -3.40 17.54
C LEU A 138 5.30 -4.75 18.26
N SER A 139 5.44 -4.75 19.58
CA SER A 139 5.31 -5.96 20.40
C SER A 139 3.90 -6.59 20.29
N ASP A 140 2.87 -5.75 20.25
CA ASP A 140 1.49 -6.21 20.06
C ASP A 140 1.25 -6.85 18.68
N LEU A 141 1.96 -6.41 17.65
CA LEU A 141 1.82 -6.91 16.29
C LEU A 141 2.44 -8.30 16.10
N ARG A 142 3.39 -8.71 16.95
CA ARG A 142 4.05 -10.03 16.90
C ARG A 142 3.12 -11.22 17.07
N ARG A 143 1.93 -11.01 17.60
CA ARG A 143 0.91 -12.08 17.78
C ARG A 143 0.15 -12.45 16.49
N TYR A 144 0.39 -11.73 15.39
CA TYR A 144 -0.26 -12.00 14.10
C TYR A 144 0.69 -12.76 13.19
N ASP A 145 0.39 -14.03 12.90
CA ASP A 145 1.27 -14.99 12.23
C ASP A 145 1.73 -14.57 10.83
N ASN A 146 0.95 -13.72 10.14
CA ASN A 146 1.28 -13.26 8.79
C ASN A 146 2.08 -11.94 8.77
N THR A 147 2.61 -11.49 9.92
CA THR A 147 3.41 -10.26 10.00
C THR A 147 4.90 -10.54 10.00
N ILE A 148 5.64 -9.69 9.29
CA ILE A 148 7.11 -9.66 9.28
C ILE A 148 7.59 -8.33 9.84
N PHE A 149 8.70 -8.37 10.54
CA PHE A 149 9.36 -7.18 11.07
C PHE A 149 10.73 -7.01 10.42
N MET A 150 11.13 -5.76 10.22
CA MET A 150 12.43 -5.44 9.63
C MET A 150 13.61 -6.10 10.35
N SER A 151 13.50 -6.26 11.68
CA SER A 151 14.49 -6.96 12.52
C SER A 151 14.62 -8.46 12.25
N GLU A 152 13.70 -9.05 11.50
CA GLU A 152 13.68 -10.48 11.20
C GLU A 152 14.15 -10.78 9.77
N VAL A 153 14.51 -9.75 9.02
CA VAL A 153 14.99 -9.89 7.65
C VAL A 153 16.52 -9.83 7.65
N GLU A 154 17.15 -10.95 7.32
CA GLU A 154 18.58 -11.06 7.19
C GLU A 154 19.12 -10.09 6.12
N GLY A 155 20.30 -9.53 6.34
CA GLY A 155 21.00 -8.64 5.40
C GLY A 155 20.50 -7.18 5.37
N LYS A 156 19.37 -6.82 5.97
CA LYS A 156 18.85 -5.44 5.97
C LYS A 156 19.25 -4.57 7.17
N GLY A 157 20.09 -5.08 8.07
CA GLY A 157 20.67 -4.29 9.19
C GLY A 157 19.69 -3.56 10.08
N ASN A 158 18.43 -4.03 10.18
CA ASN A 158 17.33 -3.40 10.93
C ASN A 158 16.97 -1.97 10.47
N GLN A 159 17.40 -1.55 9.28
CA GLN A 159 17.13 -0.22 8.74
C GLN A 159 16.29 -0.29 7.48
N GLY A 160 15.39 0.69 7.31
CA GLY A 160 14.55 0.81 6.14
C GLY A 160 13.86 2.17 6.08
N SER A 161 13.23 2.45 4.95
CA SER A 161 12.46 3.67 4.74
C SER A 161 11.10 3.34 4.15
N ILE A 162 10.11 4.16 4.48
CA ILE A 162 8.78 4.13 3.86
C ILE A 162 8.63 5.45 3.12
N THR A 163 8.48 5.38 1.82
CA THR A 163 8.29 6.55 0.94
C THR A 163 6.82 6.95 0.84
N GLY A 164 6.57 8.19 0.40
CA GLY A 164 5.23 8.71 0.20
C GLY A 164 4.49 9.04 1.50
N LEU A 165 3.20 9.35 1.36
CA LEU A 165 2.35 9.79 2.48
C LEU A 165 2.18 8.74 3.58
N ASN A 166 2.27 7.45 3.28
CA ASN A 166 2.15 6.40 4.29
C ASN A 166 3.21 6.52 5.38
N GLY A 167 4.47 6.66 4.98
CA GLY A 167 5.58 6.85 5.92
C GLY A 167 5.56 8.21 6.59
N LEU A 168 5.32 9.27 5.80
CA LEU A 168 5.29 10.63 6.29
C LEU A 168 4.21 10.82 7.37
N LEU A 169 3.00 10.29 7.14
CA LEU A 169 1.89 10.38 8.08
C LEU A 169 2.23 9.72 9.42
N ILE A 170 2.83 8.53 9.41
CA ILE A 170 3.25 7.83 10.63
C ILE A 170 4.37 8.59 11.35
N GLY A 171 5.29 9.21 10.60
CA GLY A 171 6.34 10.06 11.16
C GLY A 171 5.79 11.32 11.83
N VAL A 172 4.83 12.01 11.20
CA VAL A 172 4.17 13.18 11.79
C VAL A 172 3.30 12.78 12.99
N ALA A 173 2.58 11.66 12.91
CA ALA A 173 1.80 11.09 14.00
C ALA A 173 2.68 10.84 15.25
N LYS A 174 3.89 10.32 15.07
CA LYS A 174 4.86 10.15 16.16
C LYS A 174 5.19 11.47 16.86
N ARG A 175 5.38 12.56 16.10
CA ARG A 175 5.66 13.90 16.68
C ARG A 175 4.47 14.53 17.39
N ARG A 176 3.27 14.02 17.16
CA ARG A 176 2.01 14.47 17.78
C ARG A 176 1.51 13.51 18.87
N ASP A 177 2.35 12.57 19.31
CA ASP A 177 2.01 11.54 20.30
C ASP A 177 0.76 10.71 19.94
N ILE A 178 0.54 10.49 18.63
CA ILE A 178 -0.52 9.63 18.11
C ILE A 178 0.09 8.29 17.71
N ASP A 179 -0.48 7.19 18.20
CA ASP A 179 -0.11 5.84 17.79
C ASP A 179 -0.21 5.67 16.28
N GLY A 180 0.82 5.12 15.64
CA GLY A 180 0.85 4.91 14.20
C GLY A 180 1.38 3.54 13.82
N ILE A 181 0.66 2.86 12.91
CA ILE A 181 1.03 1.57 12.36
C ILE A 181 0.91 1.63 10.84
N CYS A 182 1.96 1.22 10.13
CA CYS A 182 1.94 1.00 8.70
C CYS A 182 1.98 -0.50 8.42
N LEU A 183 1.02 -0.99 7.63
CA LEU A 183 0.93 -2.38 7.17
C LEU A 183 1.17 -2.41 5.66
N MET A 184 2.19 -3.14 5.22
CA MET A 184 2.58 -3.21 3.81
C MET A 184 2.56 -4.66 3.33
N GLY A 185 1.71 -4.94 2.34
CA GLY A 185 1.63 -6.26 1.72
C GLY A 185 2.79 -6.50 0.75
N GLU A 186 3.36 -7.69 0.76
CA GLU A 186 4.44 -8.05 -0.16
C GLU A 186 3.98 -8.07 -1.61
N ILE A 187 4.77 -7.42 -2.45
CA ILE A 187 4.69 -7.55 -3.90
C ILE A 187 6.03 -8.09 -4.40
N PRO A 188 6.02 -9.11 -5.28
CA PRO A 188 7.24 -9.57 -5.93
C PRO A 188 7.97 -8.42 -6.62
N ASP A 189 9.30 -8.37 -6.47
CA ASP A 189 10.16 -7.33 -7.04
C ASP A 189 9.95 -7.15 -8.55
N TYR A 190 9.85 -8.25 -9.30
CA TYR A 190 9.60 -8.26 -10.76
C TYR A 190 8.20 -7.80 -11.18
N LEU A 191 7.25 -7.66 -10.26
CA LEU A 191 5.91 -7.11 -10.52
C LEU A 191 5.75 -5.66 -10.00
N SER A 192 6.70 -5.15 -9.26
CA SER A 192 6.57 -3.86 -8.56
C SER A 192 6.42 -2.64 -9.48
N ARG A 193 6.89 -2.75 -10.72
CA ARG A 193 6.80 -1.68 -11.75
C ARG A 193 5.61 -1.84 -12.69
N MET A 194 4.82 -2.90 -12.52
CA MET A 194 3.67 -3.14 -13.39
C MET A 194 2.53 -2.16 -13.11
N PRO A 195 1.86 -1.65 -14.17
CA PRO A 195 0.80 -0.66 -14.03
C PRO A 195 -0.57 -1.27 -13.67
N PHE A 196 -0.58 -2.42 -13.00
CA PHE A 196 -1.81 -3.08 -12.60
C PHE A 196 -1.90 -3.28 -11.07
N PRO A 197 -3.11 -3.41 -10.52
CA PRO A 197 -3.30 -3.64 -9.08
C PRO A 197 -2.80 -5.03 -8.67
N TYR A 198 -2.42 -5.15 -7.39
CA TYR A 198 -2.01 -6.44 -6.80
C TYR A 198 -2.90 -6.79 -5.59
N PRO A 199 -4.16 -7.17 -5.80
CA PRO A 199 -5.17 -7.35 -4.76
C PRO A 199 -4.86 -8.50 -3.80
N LYS A 200 -4.00 -9.45 -4.19
CA LYS A 200 -3.53 -10.53 -3.31
C LYS A 200 -2.78 -9.98 -2.08
N ALA A 201 -1.91 -8.97 -2.27
CA ALA A 201 -1.26 -8.28 -1.18
C ALA A 201 -2.26 -7.42 -0.37
N SER A 202 -3.21 -6.78 -1.05
CA SER A 202 -4.27 -6.02 -0.38
C SER A 202 -5.12 -6.89 0.53
N LYS A 203 -5.44 -8.12 0.11
CA LYS A 203 -6.17 -9.10 0.94
C LYS A 203 -5.38 -9.48 2.18
N ALA A 204 -4.09 -9.76 2.05
CA ALA A 204 -3.24 -10.09 3.20
C ALA A 204 -3.21 -8.94 4.23
N VAL A 205 -3.05 -7.68 3.77
CA VAL A 205 -3.10 -6.50 4.65
C VAL A 205 -4.48 -6.34 5.28
N LEU A 206 -5.55 -6.49 4.51
CA LEU A 206 -6.93 -6.36 4.97
C LEU A 206 -7.24 -7.37 6.09
N GLU A 207 -6.87 -8.64 5.89
CA GLU A 207 -7.06 -9.69 6.89
C GLU A 207 -6.28 -9.42 8.18
N THR A 208 -5.07 -8.91 8.07
CA THR A 208 -4.27 -8.51 9.23
C THR A 208 -4.90 -7.31 9.94
N LEU A 209 -5.28 -6.27 9.19
CA LEU A 209 -5.89 -5.06 9.72
C LEU A 209 -7.20 -5.36 10.47
N VAL A 210 -8.11 -6.15 9.89
CA VAL A 210 -9.39 -6.48 10.55
C VAL A 210 -9.21 -7.29 11.83
N LYS A 211 -8.18 -8.16 11.89
CA LYS A 211 -7.80 -8.85 13.13
C LYS A 211 -7.31 -7.87 14.19
N ILE A 212 -6.45 -6.91 13.83
CA ILE A 212 -5.91 -5.88 14.74
C ILE A 212 -7.04 -5.00 15.30
N ILE A 213 -7.96 -4.56 14.47
CA ILE A 213 -9.06 -3.69 14.89
C ILE A 213 -10.26 -4.48 15.47
N GLY A 214 -10.24 -5.81 15.40
CA GLY A 214 -11.24 -6.68 16.02
C GLY A 214 -12.63 -6.58 15.39
N ILE A 215 -12.69 -6.54 14.05
CA ILE A 215 -13.93 -6.55 13.27
C ILE A 215 -13.97 -7.75 12.32
N ASN A 216 -15.16 -8.11 11.87
CA ASN A 216 -15.36 -9.17 10.88
C ASN A 216 -15.92 -8.58 9.59
N ILE A 217 -15.37 -9.02 8.47
CA ILE A 217 -15.85 -8.75 7.12
C ILE A 217 -15.98 -10.07 6.35
N ALA A 218 -16.63 -10.07 5.21
CA ALA A 218 -16.70 -11.24 4.36
C ALA A 218 -15.29 -11.64 3.87
N LYS A 219 -14.94 -12.93 4.00
CA LYS A 219 -13.61 -13.43 3.68
C LYS A 219 -13.27 -13.40 2.18
N ASN A 220 -14.29 -13.43 1.33
CA ASN A 220 -14.17 -13.47 -0.12
C ASN A 220 -14.25 -12.08 -0.79
N THR A 221 -14.15 -11.01 -0.03
CA THR A 221 -14.38 -9.64 -0.53
C THR A 221 -13.49 -9.24 -1.71
N LEU A 222 -12.29 -9.83 -1.86
CA LEU A 222 -11.35 -9.53 -2.94
C LEU A 222 -11.10 -10.73 -3.89
N ASP A 223 -11.79 -11.85 -3.72
CA ASP A 223 -11.46 -13.08 -4.45
C ASP A 223 -11.63 -12.95 -5.96
N ASP A 224 -12.70 -12.31 -6.43
CA ASP A 224 -12.92 -12.09 -7.87
C ASP A 224 -11.83 -11.21 -8.49
N MET A 225 -11.43 -10.14 -7.79
CA MET A 225 -10.34 -9.26 -8.25
C MET A 225 -9.00 -10.01 -8.26
N ILE A 226 -8.74 -10.85 -7.26
CA ILE A 226 -7.54 -11.68 -7.19
C ILE A 226 -7.52 -12.65 -8.37
N MET A 227 -8.59 -13.37 -8.62
CA MET A 227 -8.67 -14.33 -9.73
C MET A 227 -8.41 -13.67 -11.09
N GLN A 228 -8.98 -12.50 -11.34
CA GLN A 228 -8.74 -11.73 -12.56
C GLN A 228 -7.27 -11.31 -12.68
N MET A 229 -6.68 -10.81 -11.59
CA MET A 229 -5.29 -10.34 -11.62
C MET A 229 -4.28 -11.47 -11.64
N GLU A 230 -4.56 -12.63 -11.06
CA GLU A 230 -3.70 -13.81 -11.18
C GLU A 230 -3.59 -14.27 -12.64
N ALA A 231 -4.66 -14.20 -13.43
CA ALA A 231 -4.59 -14.47 -14.86
C ALA A 231 -3.65 -13.48 -15.59
N VAL A 232 -3.72 -12.19 -15.27
CA VAL A 232 -2.82 -11.18 -15.84
C VAL A 232 -1.37 -11.43 -15.43
N VAL A 233 -1.12 -11.68 -14.15
CA VAL A 233 0.22 -11.96 -13.61
C VAL A 233 0.82 -13.21 -14.26
N ASN A 234 0.04 -14.28 -14.41
CA ASN A 234 0.49 -15.49 -15.07
C ASN A 234 0.83 -15.24 -16.55
N ASN A 235 0.04 -14.44 -17.27
CA ASN A 235 0.36 -14.08 -18.66
C ASN A 235 1.68 -13.31 -18.74
N VAL A 236 1.91 -12.34 -17.88
CA VAL A 236 3.19 -11.62 -17.82
C VAL A 236 4.35 -12.56 -17.48
N TYR A 237 4.16 -13.44 -16.50
CA TYR A 237 5.17 -14.42 -16.10
C TYR A 237 5.58 -15.34 -17.26
N GLN A 238 4.61 -15.77 -18.09
CA GLN A 238 4.90 -16.62 -19.27
C GLN A 238 5.69 -15.88 -20.37
N GLN A 239 5.66 -14.56 -20.39
CA GLN A 239 6.43 -13.75 -21.35
C GLN A 239 7.90 -13.59 -20.95
N PHE A 240 8.26 -13.84 -19.69
CA PHE A 240 9.65 -13.81 -19.27
C PHE A 240 10.50 -14.89 -19.98
N PRO A 241 11.77 -14.59 -20.32
CA PRO A 241 12.72 -15.57 -20.80
C PRO A 241 12.82 -16.79 -19.87
N GLN A 242 13.17 -17.94 -20.44
CA GLN A 242 13.17 -19.21 -19.72
C GLN A 242 14.12 -19.18 -18.51
N ASP A 243 15.31 -18.61 -18.67
CA ASP A 243 16.33 -18.46 -17.62
C ASP A 243 15.83 -17.61 -16.43
N ILE A 244 15.08 -16.54 -16.71
CA ILE A 244 14.44 -15.74 -15.66
C ILE A 244 13.38 -16.56 -14.92
N ARG A 245 12.52 -17.29 -15.65
CA ARG A 245 11.49 -18.13 -15.03
C ARG A 245 12.08 -19.24 -14.15
N GLU A 246 13.14 -19.89 -14.61
CA GLU A 246 13.85 -20.93 -13.85
C GLU A 246 14.42 -20.39 -12.54
N ARG A 247 15.01 -19.19 -12.54
CA ARG A 247 15.49 -18.53 -11.32
C ARG A 247 14.35 -18.11 -10.39
N LEU A 248 13.21 -17.66 -10.93
CA LEU A 248 12.03 -17.34 -10.10
C LEU A 248 11.45 -18.59 -9.43
N GLU A 249 11.42 -19.74 -10.12
CA GLU A 249 11.03 -21.02 -9.51
C GLU A 249 12.03 -21.49 -8.44
N GLN A 250 13.32 -21.28 -8.63
CA GLN A 250 14.33 -21.57 -7.59
C GLN A 250 14.08 -20.71 -6.34
N ARG A 251 13.80 -19.40 -6.48
CA ARG A 251 13.43 -18.51 -5.36
C ARG A 251 12.19 -19.01 -4.63
N LYS A 252 11.16 -19.46 -5.36
CA LYS A 252 9.96 -20.02 -4.76
C LYS A 252 10.28 -21.22 -3.87
N ASN A 253 11.11 -22.15 -4.36
CA ASN A 253 11.49 -23.34 -3.64
C ASN A 253 12.35 -23.01 -2.40
N ALA A 254 13.29 -22.09 -2.50
CA ALA A 254 14.11 -21.62 -1.38
C ALA A 254 13.25 -20.97 -0.28
N SER A 255 12.27 -20.13 -0.66
CA SER A 255 11.34 -19.51 0.29
C SER A 255 10.46 -20.52 1.02
N GLN A 256 10.13 -21.65 0.42
CA GLN A 256 9.32 -22.71 1.04
C GLN A 256 10.13 -23.59 1.99
N THR A 257 11.43 -23.77 1.74
CA THR A 257 12.29 -24.69 2.49
C THR A 257 13.02 -24.02 3.68
N LYS A 258 12.90 -22.71 3.86
CA LYS A 258 13.72 -21.92 4.81
C LYS A 258 15.24 -22.10 4.63
N GLN A 259 15.67 -22.55 3.47
CA GLN A 259 17.08 -22.73 3.15
C GLN A 259 17.56 -21.55 2.28
N GLU A 260 18.64 -20.93 2.76
CA GLU A 260 19.53 -19.95 2.13
C GLU A 260 18.94 -18.58 1.78
N SER A 261 19.57 -17.57 2.33
CA SER A 261 19.47 -16.17 1.88
C SER A 261 19.86 -16.10 0.41
N ILE A 262 19.03 -15.47 -0.40
CA ILE A 262 19.35 -15.15 -1.80
C ILE A 262 20.60 -14.24 -1.78
N SER A 263 21.61 -14.58 -2.57
CA SER A 263 22.85 -13.80 -2.59
C SER A 263 22.61 -12.40 -3.16
N GLU A 264 23.45 -11.43 -2.74
CA GLU A 264 23.41 -10.07 -3.31
C GLU A 264 23.65 -10.08 -4.84
N GLU A 265 24.41 -11.06 -5.35
CA GLU A 265 24.66 -11.26 -6.77
C GLU A 265 23.39 -11.67 -7.52
N ASP A 266 22.54 -12.52 -6.94
CA ASP A 266 21.25 -12.88 -7.53
C ASP A 266 20.28 -11.69 -7.56
N GLU A 267 20.28 -10.87 -6.52
CA GLU A 267 19.46 -9.67 -6.43
C GLU A 267 19.87 -8.64 -7.51
N GLN A 268 21.15 -8.43 -7.70
CA GLN A 268 21.70 -7.50 -8.69
C GLN A 268 21.47 -8.00 -10.12
N TRP A 269 21.70 -9.28 -10.38
CA TRP A 269 21.46 -9.91 -11.67
C TRP A 269 19.99 -9.73 -12.10
N PHE A 270 19.05 -9.92 -11.16
CA PHE A 270 17.63 -9.75 -11.43
C PHE A 270 17.24 -8.32 -11.76
N LYS A 271 17.76 -7.34 -11.03
CA LYS A 271 17.50 -5.93 -11.31
C LYS A 271 17.94 -5.56 -12.72
N GLU A 272 19.12 -6.01 -13.14
CA GLU A 272 19.68 -5.70 -14.44
C GLU A 272 18.85 -6.34 -15.59
N HIS A 273 18.51 -7.61 -15.49
CA HIS A 273 17.81 -8.31 -16.57
C HIS A 273 16.31 -8.02 -16.64
N ILE A 274 15.67 -7.72 -15.53
CA ILE A 274 14.27 -7.25 -15.54
C ILE A 274 14.19 -5.84 -16.10
N ASP A 275 15.13 -4.96 -15.76
CA ASP A 275 15.19 -3.62 -16.34
C ASP A 275 15.44 -3.65 -17.85
N GLU A 276 16.26 -4.55 -18.36
CA GLU A 276 16.44 -4.77 -19.79
C GLU A 276 15.16 -5.25 -20.49
N PHE A 277 14.43 -6.17 -19.87
CA PHE A 277 13.17 -6.68 -20.42
C PHE A 277 12.13 -5.55 -20.56
N PHE A 278 11.95 -4.73 -19.54
CA PHE A 278 10.98 -3.63 -19.56
C PHE A 278 11.43 -2.41 -20.40
N ASN A 279 12.72 -2.23 -20.63
CA ASN A 279 13.21 -1.15 -21.47
C ASN A 279 13.18 -1.49 -22.98
N LYS A 280 13.16 -2.76 -23.37
CA LYS A 280 13.01 -3.18 -24.77
C LYS A 280 11.62 -2.87 -25.33
N ASP A 281 10.58 -2.86 -24.49
CA ASP A 281 9.20 -2.54 -24.91
C ASP A 281 8.91 -1.04 -24.99
N LYS A 282 9.84 -0.15 -24.56
CA LYS A 282 9.71 1.32 -24.70
C LYS A 282 10.26 1.88 -26.00
N GLY A 283 10.68 1.04 -26.91
CA GLY A 283 11.31 1.37 -28.20
C GLY A 283 10.38 1.22 -29.42
N ILE A 284 9.07 1.53 -29.29
CA ILE A 284 8.17 1.72 -30.44
C ILE A 284 7.43 3.04 -30.27
#